data_e7f1b6331dfeed59b1628404c399bd0f
#
_entry.id   e7f1b6331dfeed59b1628404c399bd0f
#
_cell.length_a   1.000
_cell.length_b   1.000
_cell.length_c   1.000
_cell.angle_alpha   90.00
_cell.angle_beta   90.00
_cell.angle_gamma   90.00
#
_symmetry.space_group_name_H-M   'P 1'
#
loop_
_entity.id
_entity.type
_entity.pdbx_description
1 polymer ?
#
loop_
_entity_poly.entity_id
_entity_poly.type
_entity_poly.pdbx_seq_one_letter_code
_entity_poly.pdbx_strand_id
1 'polypeptide(L)'
;MELFVVLFFILFFAVIAKNIAQWFKNENSPRLTVPAVIVDKQRKTHHHHSGGHHHHTHSYHVTFQVESGDRMELKVIRSEYDMLLVGNRGRVSFQGTRYLGFERGLEEPDETVI
;
A
#
# COMPACT_ATOMS: atom_id res chain seq x y z
N MET A 1 -16.52 -13.60 38.58
CA MET A 1 -16.89 -13.94 37.23
C MET A 1 -17.24 -12.71 36.40
N GLU A 2 -18.01 -11.79 36.98
CA GLU A 2 -18.38 -10.58 36.25
C GLU A 2 -17.17 -9.75 35.84
N LEU A 3 -16.13 -9.76 36.65
CA LEU A 3 -14.93 -9.02 36.38
C LEU A 3 -14.23 -9.51 35.10
N PHE A 4 -14.21 -10.83 34.92
CA PHE A 4 -13.60 -11.39 33.70
C PHE A 4 -14.41 -11.07 32.46
N VAL A 5 -15.73 -11.09 32.57
CA VAL A 5 -16.61 -10.77 31.46
C VAL A 5 -16.42 -9.30 31.03
N VAL A 6 -16.38 -8.41 32.02
CA VAL A 6 -16.18 -6.98 31.72
C VAL A 6 -14.82 -6.75 31.09
N LEU A 7 -13.77 -7.40 31.61
CA LEU A 7 -12.44 -7.28 31.07
C LEU A 7 -12.38 -7.79 29.64
N PHE A 8 -13.04 -8.91 29.37
CA PHE A 8 -13.11 -9.49 28.04
C PHE A 8 -13.76 -8.52 27.05
N PHE A 9 -14.87 -7.91 27.42
CA PHE A 9 -15.56 -6.98 26.54
C PHE A 9 -14.73 -5.72 26.31
N ILE A 10 -14.03 -5.24 27.34
CA ILE A 10 -13.17 -4.07 27.16
C ILE A 10 -12.07 -4.36 26.17
N LEU A 11 -11.40 -5.51 26.27
CA LEU A 11 -10.35 -5.89 25.35
C LEU A 11 -10.90 -6.10 23.94
N PHE A 12 -12.06 -6.73 23.85
CA PHE A 12 -12.70 -6.99 22.57
C PHE A 12 -13.03 -5.70 21.84
N PHE A 13 -13.67 -4.75 22.55
CA PHE A 13 -14.00 -3.47 21.96
C PHE A 13 -12.76 -2.64 21.64
N ALA A 14 -11.70 -2.77 22.42
CA ALA A 14 -10.46 -2.06 22.16
C ALA A 14 -9.83 -2.53 20.85
N VAL A 15 -9.85 -3.84 20.60
CA VAL A 15 -9.31 -4.39 19.36
C VAL A 15 -10.14 -3.93 18.15
N ILE A 16 -11.46 -3.98 18.30
CA ILE A 16 -12.35 -3.53 17.22
C ILE A 16 -12.15 -2.06 16.94
N ALA A 17 -12.03 -1.24 17.98
CA ALA A 17 -11.83 0.19 17.82
C ALA A 17 -10.55 0.50 17.08
N LYS A 18 -9.47 -0.24 17.36
CA LYS A 18 -8.21 -0.05 16.64
C LYS A 18 -8.37 -0.38 15.17
N ASN A 19 -9.05 -1.46 14.84
CA ASN A 19 -9.25 -1.85 13.44
C ASN A 19 -10.09 -0.83 12.70
N ILE A 20 -11.14 -0.35 13.32
CA ILE A 20 -12.02 0.66 12.71
C ILE A 20 -11.25 1.97 12.53
N ALA A 21 -10.46 2.38 13.53
CA ALA A 21 -9.71 3.61 13.45
C ALA A 21 -8.71 3.58 12.30
N GLN A 22 -8.06 2.44 12.08
CA GLN A 22 -7.12 2.32 10.98
C GLN A 22 -7.84 2.36 9.63
N TRP A 23 -9.00 1.73 9.54
CA TRP A 23 -9.81 1.77 8.32
C TRP A 23 -10.23 3.20 7.99
N PHE A 24 -10.74 3.92 8.99
CA PHE A 24 -11.11 5.33 8.80
C PHE A 24 -9.92 6.19 8.43
N LYS A 25 -8.77 5.90 9.01
CA LYS A 25 -7.57 6.67 8.71
C LYS A 25 -7.19 6.54 7.24
N ASN A 26 -7.29 5.35 6.68
CA ASN A 26 -6.99 5.15 5.25
C ASN A 26 -8.01 5.84 4.36
N GLU A 27 -9.30 5.74 4.72
CA GLU A 27 -10.36 6.36 3.91
C GLU A 27 -10.29 7.89 3.96
N ASN A 28 -9.93 8.44 5.10
CA ASN A 28 -9.92 9.89 5.28
C ASN A 28 -8.55 10.50 5.07
N SER A 29 -7.54 9.71 4.73
CA SER A 29 -6.21 10.24 4.45
C SER A 29 -6.25 11.10 3.20
N PRO A 30 -5.49 12.21 3.16
CA PRO A 30 -5.43 13.01 1.95
C PRO A 30 -4.70 12.27 0.84
N ARG A 31 -5.06 12.59 -0.37
CA ARG A 31 -4.32 12.09 -1.52
C ARG A 31 -3.02 12.86 -1.63
N LEU A 32 -1.93 12.14 -1.72
CA LEU A 32 -0.61 12.74 -1.79
C LEU A 32 0.05 12.32 -3.08
N THR A 33 0.75 13.25 -3.71
CA THR A 33 1.57 12.98 -4.88
C THR A 33 2.97 13.47 -4.56
N VAL A 34 3.92 12.54 -4.54
CA VAL A 34 5.29 12.86 -4.13
C VAL A 34 6.27 12.28 -5.14
N PRO A 35 7.43 12.93 -5.32
CA PRO A 35 8.48 12.34 -6.16
C PRO A 35 9.00 11.06 -5.53
N ALA A 36 9.22 10.06 -6.36
CA ALA A 36 9.69 8.76 -5.88
C ALA A 36 10.43 8.01 -6.96
N VAL A 37 11.22 7.05 -6.53
CA VAL A 37 11.95 6.14 -7.42
C VAL A 37 11.51 4.73 -7.09
N ILE A 38 11.27 3.92 -8.11
CA ILE A 38 10.93 2.51 -7.90
C ILE A 38 12.23 1.77 -7.61
N VAL A 39 12.33 1.19 -6.42
CA VAL A 39 13.55 0.50 -6.00
C VAL A 39 13.40 -1.00 -5.97
N ASP A 40 12.16 -1.50 -5.96
CA ASP A 40 11.94 -2.94 -5.94
C ASP A 40 10.54 -3.27 -6.44
N LYS A 41 10.38 -4.48 -6.97
CA LYS A 41 9.08 -5.02 -7.38
C LYS A 41 9.01 -6.45 -6.90
N GLN A 42 7.86 -6.85 -6.36
CA GLN A 42 7.67 -8.21 -5.86
C GLN A 42 6.34 -8.75 -6.32
N ARG A 43 6.37 -9.98 -6.80
CA ARG A 43 5.16 -10.74 -7.09
C ARG A 43 5.06 -11.82 -6.04
N LYS A 44 3.98 -11.78 -5.27
CA LYS A 44 3.74 -12.78 -4.23
C LYS A 44 2.67 -13.75 -4.71
N THR A 45 2.94 -15.03 -4.60
CA THR A 45 2.03 -16.07 -5.01
C THR A 45 1.44 -16.72 -3.78
N HIS A 46 0.12 -16.81 -3.74
CA HIS A 46 -0.59 -17.44 -2.65
C HIS A 46 -1.19 -18.74 -3.15
N HIS A 47 -0.92 -19.82 -2.45
CA HIS A 47 -1.46 -21.13 -2.79
C HIS A 47 -2.60 -21.47 -1.85
N HIS A 48 -3.75 -21.76 -2.41
CA HIS A 48 -4.91 -22.19 -1.65
C HIS A 48 -5.32 -23.55 -2.11
N HIS A 49 -5.40 -24.49 -1.17
CA HIS A 49 -5.91 -25.83 -1.43
C HIS A 49 -7.33 -25.91 -0.87
N SER A 50 -8.28 -26.15 -1.74
CA SER A 50 -9.66 -26.24 -1.33
C SER A 50 -10.38 -27.27 -2.21
N GLY A 51 -10.78 -28.39 -1.61
CA GLY A 51 -11.59 -29.37 -2.30
C GLY A 51 -10.97 -29.96 -3.56
N GLY A 52 -9.65 -30.10 -3.58
CA GLY A 52 -8.96 -30.64 -4.74
C GLY A 52 -8.69 -29.67 -5.86
N HIS A 53 -9.13 -28.44 -5.70
CA HIS A 53 -8.83 -27.39 -6.67
C HIS A 53 -7.65 -26.57 -6.20
N HIS A 54 -6.74 -26.30 -7.12
CA HIS A 54 -5.58 -25.49 -6.85
C HIS A 54 -5.85 -24.08 -7.37
N HIS A 55 -5.94 -23.13 -6.47
CA HIS A 55 -6.10 -21.75 -6.85
C HIS A 55 -4.81 -21.00 -6.55
N HIS A 56 -4.28 -20.35 -7.58
CA HIS A 56 -3.10 -19.51 -7.44
C HIS A 56 -3.53 -18.07 -7.52
N THR A 57 -3.32 -17.36 -6.44
CA THR A 57 -3.61 -15.94 -6.37
C THR A 57 -2.29 -15.20 -6.34
N HIS A 58 -2.15 -14.21 -7.20
CA HIS A 58 -0.94 -13.40 -7.28
C HIS A 58 -1.25 -12.00 -6.79
N SER A 59 -0.39 -11.48 -5.95
CA SER A 59 -0.43 -10.08 -5.57
C SER A 59 0.86 -9.41 -6.01
N TYR A 60 0.74 -8.19 -6.50
CA TYR A 60 1.85 -7.46 -7.07
C TYR A 60 2.13 -6.25 -6.19
N HIS A 61 3.39 -6.08 -5.81
CA HIS A 61 3.80 -5.02 -4.90
C HIS A 61 4.98 -4.28 -5.51
N VAL A 62 4.96 -2.97 -5.37
CA VAL A 62 6.04 -2.11 -5.85
C VAL A 62 6.52 -1.26 -4.68
N THR A 63 7.82 -1.20 -4.51
CA THR A 63 8.43 -0.41 -3.44
C THR A 63 8.94 0.89 -4.02
N PHE A 64 8.46 1.99 -3.47
CA PHE A 64 8.84 3.34 -3.87
C PHE A 64 9.71 3.95 -2.78
N GLN A 65 10.78 4.61 -3.17
CA GLN A 65 11.61 5.38 -2.26
C GLN A 65 11.39 6.86 -2.51
N VAL A 66 10.94 7.57 -1.50
CA VAL A 66 10.63 9.00 -1.61
C VAL A 66 11.88 9.81 -1.26
N GLU A 67 11.78 11.14 -1.43
CA GLU A 67 12.95 12.02 -1.27
C GLU A 67 13.59 11.93 0.12
N SER A 68 12.79 11.69 1.14
CA SER A 68 13.32 11.57 2.50
C SER A 68 14.17 10.31 2.70
N GLY A 69 14.15 9.39 1.74
CA GLY A 69 14.80 8.10 1.87
C GLY A 69 13.90 7.01 2.37
N ASP A 70 12.71 7.35 2.80
CA ASP A 70 11.74 6.37 3.26
C ASP A 70 11.24 5.51 2.11
N ARG A 71 10.92 4.27 2.40
CA ARG A 71 10.41 3.33 1.41
C ARG A 71 8.99 2.94 1.75
N MET A 72 8.16 2.86 0.72
CA MET A 72 6.78 2.40 0.87
C MET A 72 6.52 1.28 -0.12
N GLU A 73 5.92 0.21 0.38
CA GLU A 73 5.48 -0.88 -0.49
C GLU A 73 3.99 -0.73 -0.71
N LEU A 74 3.58 -0.61 -1.96
CA LEU A 74 2.19 -0.45 -2.32
C LEU A 74 1.76 -1.59 -3.22
N LYS A 75 0.54 -2.08 -3.00
CA LYS A 75 -0.04 -3.14 -3.82
C LYS A 75 -0.63 -2.52 -5.08
N VAL A 76 -0.28 -3.10 -6.24
CA VAL A 76 -0.74 -2.58 -7.52
C VAL A 76 -1.40 -3.71 -8.30
N ILE A 77 -2.17 -3.36 -9.33
CA ILE A 77 -2.74 -4.36 -10.21
C ILE A 77 -1.68 -4.81 -11.22
N ARG A 78 -1.91 -5.95 -11.85
CA ARG A 78 -0.92 -6.55 -12.75
C ARG A 78 -0.52 -5.62 -13.89
N SER A 79 -1.47 -4.93 -14.48
CA SER A 79 -1.18 -4.04 -15.60
C SER A 79 -0.23 -2.92 -15.17
N GLU A 80 -0.42 -2.38 -13.96
CA GLU A 80 0.48 -1.36 -13.44
C GLU A 80 1.85 -1.95 -13.13
N TYR A 81 1.87 -3.14 -12.55
CA TYR A 81 3.11 -3.82 -12.20
C TYR A 81 3.98 -4.02 -13.44
N ASP A 82 3.36 -4.43 -14.55
CA ASP A 82 4.10 -4.67 -15.79
C ASP A 82 4.68 -3.40 -16.38
N MET A 83 4.02 -2.26 -16.17
CA MET A 83 4.48 -0.98 -16.71
C MET A 83 5.53 -0.31 -15.84
N LEU A 84 5.55 -0.63 -14.55
CA LEU A 84 6.47 0.00 -13.62
C LEU A 84 7.77 -0.78 -13.58
N LEU A 85 8.90 -0.09 -13.76
CA LEU A 85 10.21 -0.72 -13.81
C LEU A 85 11.09 -0.18 -12.70
N VAL A 86 11.94 -1.06 -12.13
CA VAL A 86 12.90 -0.65 -11.13
C VAL A 86 13.83 0.39 -11.74
N GLY A 87 14.03 1.48 -11.02
CA GLY A 87 14.83 2.60 -11.51
C GLY A 87 14.01 3.72 -12.11
N ASN A 88 12.73 3.50 -12.39
CA ASN A 88 11.89 4.57 -12.91
C ASN A 88 11.74 5.67 -11.88
N ARG A 89 11.83 6.89 -12.34
CA ARG A 89 11.65 8.08 -11.52
C ARG A 89 10.41 8.82 -11.96
N GLY A 90 9.70 9.36 -11.00
CA GLY A 90 8.50 10.11 -11.29
C GLY A 90 7.78 10.46 -10.01
N ARG A 91 6.47 10.54 -10.08
CA ARG A 91 5.64 10.88 -8.94
C ARG A 91 4.63 9.79 -8.69
N VAL A 92 4.58 9.33 -7.45
CA VAL A 92 3.59 8.34 -7.02
C VAL A 92 2.47 9.05 -6.29
N SER A 93 1.25 8.68 -6.63
CA SER A 93 0.05 9.17 -5.96
C SER A 93 -0.52 8.06 -5.11
N PHE A 94 -0.86 8.38 -3.88
CA PHE A 94 -1.40 7.39 -2.96
C PHE A 94 -2.30 8.06 -1.93
N GLN A 95 -3.13 7.24 -1.30
CA GLN A 95 -4.00 7.70 -0.23
C GLN A 95 -3.89 6.68 0.90
N GLY A 96 -3.21 7.08 1.99
CA GLY A 96 -2.88 6.12 3.04
C GLY A 96 -1.99 5.02 2.50
N THR A 97 -2.50 3.79 2.45
CA THR A 97 -1.76 2.66 1.90
C THR A 97 -2.25 2.25 0.51
N ARG A 98 -3.16 3.03 -0.06
CA ARG A 98 -3.78 2.73 -1.34
C ARG A 98 -2.99 3.38 -2.48
N TYR A 99 -2.56 2.57 -3.42
CA TYR A 99 -1.89 3.08 -4.62
C TYR A 99 -2.92 3.68 -5.58
N LEU A 100 -2.65 4.88 -6.07
CA LEU A 100 -3.54 5.57 -7.01
C LEU A 100 -2.95 5.70 -8.40
N GLY A 101 -1.64 5.83 -8.51
CA GLY A 101 -1.01 5.95 -9.81
C GLY A 101 0.44 6.39 -9.71
N PHE A 102 1.15 6.29 -10.81
CA PHE A 102 2.55 6.72 -10.90
C PHE A 102 2.79 7.35 -12.26
N GLU A 103 3.28 8.58 -12.26
CA GLU A 103 3.62 9.29 -13.49
C GLU A 103 5.13 9.36 -13.61
N ARG A 104 5.64 8.78 -14.69
CA ARG A 104 7.09 8.69 -14.92
C ARG A 104 7.62 9.95 -15.59
N GLY A 105 8.89 10.23 -15.34
CA GLY A 105 9.61 11.24 -16.10
C GLY A 105 9.24 12.66 -15.79
N LEU A 106 8.60 12.91 -14.64
CA LEU A 106 8.15 14.25 -14.28
C LEU A 106 8.96 14.85 -13.16
N GLU A 107 10.11 14.30 -12.92
CA GLU A 107 10.89 14.76 -11.78
C GLU A 107 11.52 16.10 -12.04
N GLU A 108 11.62 16.44 -13.30
CA GLU A 108 12.19 17.70 -13.52
C GLU A 108 11.22 18.74 -13.68
N PRO A 109 11.12 19.25 -13.47
CA PRO A 109 10.66 20.13 -13.53
C PRO A 109 10.64 21.24 -13.09
N ASP A 110 10.57 20.91 -13.08
CA ASP A 110 10.34 21.70 -13.01
C ASP A 110 10.64 22.64 -12.65
N GLU A 111 11.09 22.41 -12.33
CA GLU A 111 11.46 23.19 -12.06
C GLU A 111 11.77 24.03 -12.65
N THR A 112 11.76 23.84 -12.91
CA THR A 112 12.10 24.52 -13.48
C THR A 112 11.62 25.49 -13.85
N VAL A 113 11.31 25.60 -13.97
CA VAL A 113 10.84 26.37 -14.45
C VAL A 113 10.74 27.51 -14.03
N ILE A 114 10.81 27.93 -13.76
CA ILE A 114 10.73 28.92 -13.35
C ILE A 114 10.92 30.04 -13.47
#